data_c69626c50ff6678f31b2c6bd75fa40a0
#
_entry.id   c69626c50ff6678f31b2c6bd75fa40a0
#
_cell.length_a   1.000
_cell.length_b   1.000
_cell.length_c   1.000
_cell.angle_alpha   90.00
_cell.angle_beta   90.00
_cell.angle_gamma   90.00
#
_symmetry.space_group_name_H-M   'P 1'
#
loop_
_entity.id
_entity.type
_entity.pdbx_description
1 polymer ?
#
loop_
_entity_poly.entity_id
_entity_poly.type
_entity_poly.pdbx_seq_one_letter_code
_entity_poly.pdbx_strand_id
1 'polypeptide(L)'
;MPFIDRDFINDLPNRVDIVGLINKRVALKKAGKDFKACCPFHEEKTPSFTVVPTKQIYHCFGCGESGGVIDFVMKYDHLSFVEAIETVAAESGVSVVYDQTAKPIDKRFKRYNQIMSELNNFYQNQLKSSSAKNKVVSYAKKRGISGTIAKRFELGFAPPGWTNLFDEFSEKEESIQDLLSMGMIVPKKDKKDDYYDRFRDRLMFPIHNSKGSVIGFGGRVLSSKDNPKYLNSPETPLFSKSKELYGLYHCRKYSRRIDSILVVEGYMDVIALHQQGITNVVATLGTATTPAHLQILSRSAETIVFCFDGDKAGRDAAWKALKTSLPSITSGLIIKFLILPEGEDPDTLINRESSKAFSKRIEGAQTLSSFLINHIKGEVPFDTIEGLSLIHI
;
A
#
# COMPACT_ATOMS: atom_id res chain seq x y z
N MET A 1 6.67 -8.18 15.65
CA MET A 1 6.88 -9.28 14.70
C MET A 1 7.83 -10.27 15.38
N PRO A 2 7.61 -11.57 15.30
CA PRO A 2 8.61 -12.52 15.78
C PRO A 2 9.89 -12.34 14.97
N PHE A 3 11.02 -12.29 15.65
CA PHE A 3 12.30 -12.25 14.97
C PHE A 3 12.59 -13.66 14.42
N ILE A 4 12.99 -13.73 13.16
CA ILE A 4 13.47 -14.98 12.57
C ILE A 4 14.84 -15.27 13.18
N ASP A 5 15.07 -16.52 13.53
CA ASP A 5 16.34 -16.96 14.10
C ASP A 5 17.52 -16.62 13.18
N ARG A 6 18.59 -16.05 13.74
CA ARG A 6 19.75 -15.58 12.96
C ARG A 6 20.49 -16.72 12.27
N ASP A 7 20.59 -17.86 12.93
CA ASP A 7 21.29 -19.02 12.39
C ASP A 7 20.48 -19.60 11.24
N PHE A 8 19.15 -19.61 11.36
CA PHE A 8 18.26 -19.96 10.27
C PHE A 8 18.41 -19.01 9.07
N ILE A 9 18.48 -17.69 9.28
CA ILE A 9 18.68 -16.70 8.21
C ILE A 9 19.98 -16.95 7.46
N ASN A 10 21.06 -17.21 8.20
CA ASN A 10 22.38 -17.45 7.62
C ASN A 10 22.45 -18.78 6.85
N ASP A 11 21.71 -19.79 7.27
CA ASP A 11 21.73 -21.13 6.68
C ASP A 11 20.70 -21.30 5.55
N LEU A 12 19.66 -20.52 5.51
CA LEU A 12 18.61 -20.62 4.48
C LEU A 12 19.14 -20.57 3.04
N PRO A 13 20.08 -19.67 2.67
CA PRO A 13 20.64 -19.67 1.32
C PRO A 13 21.31 -20.98 0.91
N ASN A 14 21.87 -21.73 1.88
CA ASN A 14 22.53 -23.02 1.62
C ASN A 14 21.52 -24.16 1.38
N ARG A 15 20.27 -23.98 1.82
CA ARG A 15 19.19 -24.96 1.64
C ARG A 15 18.34 -24.74 0.40
N VAL A 16 18.63 -23.69 -0.35
CA VAL A 16 17.81 -23.25 -1.47
C VAL A 16 18.56 -23.39 -2.78
N ASP A 17 17.92 -23.93 -3.79
CA ASP A 17 18.44 -23.87 -5.16
C ASP A 17 18.14 -22.47 -5.76
N ILE A 18 19.15 -21.60 -5.75
CA ILE A 18 19.03 -20.25 -6.31
C ILE A 18 18.64 -20.28 -7.79
N VAL A 19 19.12 -21.26 -8.55
CA VAL A 19 18.79 -21.37 -9.99
C VAL A 19 17.32 -21.72 -10.17
N GLY A 20 16.83 -22.72 -9.47
CA GLY A 20 15.43 -23.13 -9.52
C GLY A 20 14.48 -22.03 -9.09
N LEU A 21 14.84 -21.29 -8.01
CA LEU A 21 14.02 -20.20 -7.49
C LEU A 21 13.97 -19.00 -8.47
N ILE A 22 15.13 -18.59 -8.99
CA ILE A 22 15.19 -17.47 -9.96
C ILE A 22 14.52 -17.89 -11.28
N ASN A 23 14.69 -19.13 -11.74
CA ASN A 23 14.12 -19.60 -12.99
C ASN A 23 12.57 -19.61 -13.02
N LYS A 24 11.93 -19.67 -11.85
CA LYS A 24 10.46 -19.50 -11.74
C LYS A 24 10.01 -18.07 -12.13
N ARG A 25 10.91 -17.09 -12.05
CA ARG A 25 10.63 -15.65 -12.27
C ARG A 25 11.29 -15.12 -13.54
N VAL A 26 12.50 -15.58 -13.83
CA VAL A 26 13.32 -15.14 -14.97
C VAL A 26 13.83 -16.38 -15.70
N ALA A 27 13.48 -16.53 -16.98
CA ALA A 27 13.90 -17.68 -17.78
C ALA A 27 15.42 -17.71 -17.95
N LEU A 28 16.08 -18.60 -17.20
CA LEU A 28 17.52 -18.77 -17.21
C LEU A 28 17.98 -19.74 -18.32
N LYS A 29 19.05 -19.40 -19.00
CA LYS A 29 19.72 -20.27 -19.97
C LYS A 29 21.08 -20.71 -19.44
N LYS A 30 21.39 -21.99 -19.53
CA LYS A 30 22.68 -22.53 -19.10
C LYS A 30 23.84 -21.99 -19.97
N ALA A 31 24.86 -21.48 -19.32
CA ALA A 31 26.05 -20.90 -19.96
C ALA A 31 27.32 -21.44 -19.27
N GLY A 32 27.79 -22.62 -19.70
CA GLY A 32 28.88 -23.34 -19.04
C GLY A 32 28.45 -23.85 -17.67
N LYS A 33 29.16 -23.45 -16.61
CA LYS A 33 28.85 -23.78 -15.21
C LYS A 33 27.83 -22.83 -14.55
N ASP A 34 27.54 -21.72 -15.21
CA ASP A 34 26.67 -20.66 -14.72
C ASP A 34 25.38 -20.58 -15.56
N PHE A 35 24.45 -19.72 -15.15
CA PHE A 35 23.22 -19.46 -15.90
C PHE A 35 23.11 -17.98 -16.23
N LYS A 36 22.52 -17.65 -17.39
CA LYS A 36 22.38 -16.28 -17.88
C LYS A 36 20.96 -15.97 -18.33
N ALA A 37 20.57 -14.71 -18.19
CA ALA A 37 19.33 -14.14 -18.72
C ALA A 37 19.51 -12.64 -18.99
N CYS A 38 18.52 -12.03 -19.67
CA CYS A 38 18.37 -10.57 -19.59
C CYS A 38 17.98 -10.17 -18.16
N CYS A 39 18.55 -9.09 -17.69
CA CYS A 39 18.35 -8.62 -16.32
C CYS A 39 16.90 -8.22 -16.08
N PRO A 40 16.27 -8.67 -14.98
CA PRO A 40 14.94 -8.24 -14.63
C PRO A 40 14.91 -6.85 -13.99
N PHE A 41 16.07 -6.28 -13.63
CA PHE A 41 16.18 -5.04 -12.89
C PHE A 41 16.52 -3.83 -13.78
N HIS A 42 16.87 -4.03 -15.06
CA HIS A 42 17.05 -2.97 -16.04
C HIS A 42 16.74 -3.49 -17.46
N GLU A 43 16.44 -2.57 -18.37
CA GLU A 43 16.16 -2.92 -19.76
C GLU A 43 17.44 -3.21 -20.54
N GLU A 44 17.53 -4.41 -21.14
CA GLU A 44 18.63 -4.81 -21.99
C GLU A 44 18.15 -5.83 -23.08
N LYS A 45 18.89 -5.87 -24.17
CA LYS A 45 18.65 -6.85 -25.26
C LYS A 45 19.61 -8.04 -25.24
N THR A 46 20.74 -7.88 -24.57
CA THR A 46 21.80 -8.89 -24.46
C THR A 46 21.90 -9.39 -23.03
N PRO A 47 21.95 -10.72 -22.80
CA PRO A 47 21.98 -11.26 -21.44
C PRO A 47 23.21 -10.85 -20.66
N SER A 48 23.05 -10.06 -19.61
CA SER A 48 24.11 -9.65 -18.69
C SER A 48 23.91 -10.14 -17.26
N PHE A 49 22.70 -10.64 -16.95
CA PHE A 49 22.38 -11.20 -15.65
C PHE A 49 22.91 -12.63 -15.56
N THR A 50 23.79 -12.89 -14.59
CA THR A 50 24.45 -14.18 -14.39
C THR A 50 24.13 -14.73 -13.01
N VAL A 51 23.73 -15.99 -12.93
CA VAL A 51 23.53 -16.72 -11.67
C VAL A 51 24.63 -17.75 -11.54
N VAL A 52 25.36 -17.71 -10.42
CA VAL A 52 26.51 -18.58 -10.11
C VAL A 52 26.09 -19.57 -9.00
N PRO A 53 25.69 -20.81 -9.36
CA PRO A 53 25.15 -21.80 -8.40
C PRO A 53 26.14 -22.14 -7.29
N THR A 54 27.43 -22.27 -7.64
CA THR A 54 28.47 -22.65 -6.66
C THR A 54 28.73 -21.62 -5.59
N LYS A 55 28.36 -20.36 -5.85
CA LYS A 55 28.51 -19.24 -4.90
C LYS A 55 27.17 -18.80 -4.30
N GLN A 56 26.06 -19.35 -4.78
CA GLN A 56 24.69 -18.97 -4.37
C GLN A 56 24.43 -17.46 -4.52
N ILE A 57 24.93 -16.85 -5.62
CA ILE A 57 24.76 -15.42 -5.93
C ILE A 57 24.29 -15.22 -7.36
N TYR A 58 23.66 -14.08 -7.57
CA TYR A 58 23.49 -13.50 -8.90
C TYR A 58 24.30 -12.19 -9.03
N HIS A 59 24.66 -11.87 -10.26
CA HIS A 59 25.30 -10.59 -10.60
C HIS A 59 24.92 -10.17 -12.01
N CYS A 60 24.54 -8.91 -12.17
CA CYS A 60 24.28 -8.29 -13.47
C CYS A 60 25.47 -7.43 -13.88
N PHE A 61 26.12 -7.78 -15.00
CA PHE A 61 27.24 -7.00 -15.53
C PHE A 61 26.80 -5.74 -16.26
N GLY A 62 25.48 -5.52 -16.50
CA GLY A 62 24.94 -4.32 -17.12
C GLY A 62 24.69 -3.21 -16.10
N CYS A 63 23.92 -3.49 -15.04
CA CYS A 63 23.55 -2.49 -14.03
C CYS A 63 24.30 -2.62 -12.70
N GLY A 64 25.15 -3.65 -12.53
CA GLY A 64 25.89 -3.87 -11.29
C GLY A 64 25.08 -4.53 -10.16
N GLU A 65 23.81 -4.81 -10.39
CA GLU A 65 22.95 -5.43 -9.38
C GLU A 65 23.43 -6.83 -9.02
N SER A 66 23.51 -7.12 -7.72
CA SER A 66 24.02 -8.41 -7.23
C SER A 66 23.45 -8.76 -5.85
N GLY A 67 23.45 -10.04 -5.51
CA GLY A 67 23.00 -10.51 -4.21
C GLY A 67 22.80 -12.02 -4.15
N GLY A 68 22.29 -12.49 -3.03
CA GLY A 68 21.86 -13.87 -2.81
C GLY A 68 20.37 -14.07 -3.14
N VAL A 69 19.87 -15.27 -2.81
CA VAL A 69 18.48 -15.65 -3.09
C VAL A 69 17.47 -14.75 -2.37
N ILE A 70 17.78 -14.31 -1.15
CA ILE A 70 16.90 -13.42 -0.37
C ILE A 70 16.87 -12.03 -1.01
N ASP A 71 18.04 -11.48 -1.39
CA ASP A 71 18.13 -10.17 -2.05
C ASP A 71 17.38 -10.16 -3.38
N PHE A 72 17.47 -11.27 -4.16
CA PHE A 72 16.73 -11.39 -5.41
C PHE A 72 15.21 -11.31 -5.17
N VAL A 73 14.69 -12.09 -4.22
CA VAL A 73 13.26 -12.11 -3.91
C VAL A 73 12.78 -10.78 -3.34
N MET A 74 13.57 -10.14 -2.47
CA MET A 74 13.28 -8.80 -1.96
C MET A 74 13.07 -7.80 -3.09
N LYS A 75 13.98 -7.78 -4.07
CA LYS A 75 13.97 -6.81 -5.16
C LYS A 75 12.96 -7.16 -6.25
N TYR A 76 12.91 -8.42 -6.66
CA TYR A 76 12.04 -8.85 -7.75
C TYR A 76 10.57 -8.85 -7.36
N ASP A 77 10.24 -9.36 -6.17
CA ASP A 77 8.87 -9.45 -5.65
C ASP A 77 8.50 -8.22 -4.80
N HIS A 78 9.40 -7.22 -4.64
CA HIS A 78 9.22 -6.02 -3.83
C HIS A 78 8.83 -6.31 -2.37
N LEU A 79 9.44 -7.33 -1.77
CA LEU A 79 9.16 -7.79 -0.42
C LEU A 79 10.11 -7.18 0.61
N SER A 80 9.65 -7.07 1.85
CA SER A 80 10.54 -6.79 2.98
C SER A 80 11.45 -7.99 3.27
N PHE A 81 12.53 -7.78 4.02
CA PHE A 81 13.48 -8.84 4.37
C PHE A 81 12.80 -10.07 5.02
N VAL A 82 11.88 -9.85 5.95
CA VAL A 82 11.14 -10.93 6.62
C VAL A 82 10.22 -11.66 5.63
N GLU A 83 9.47 -10.92 4.82
CA GLU A 83 8.59 -11.49 3.80
C GLU A 83 9.37 -12.30 2.75
N ALA A 84 10.54 -11.81 2.34
CA ALA A 84 11.40 -12.52 1.41
C ALA A 84 11.91 -13.85 2.00
N ILE A 85 12.35 -13.85 3.27
CA ILE A 85 12.77 -15.08 3.96
C ILE A 85 11.60 -16.08 4.04
N GLU A 86 10.41 -15.62 4.44
CA GLU A 86 9.22 -16.49 4.51
C GLU A 86 8.85 -17.06 3.14
N THR A 87 8.96 -16.25 2.08
CA THR A 87 8.70 -16.66 0.69
C THR A 87 9.73 -17.69 0.21
N VAL A 88 11.02 -17.40 0.40
CA VAL A 88 12.11 -18.30 0.03
C VAL A 88 12.00 -19.65 0.78
N ALA A 89 11.72 -19.61 2.07
CA ALA A 89 11.53 -20.81 2.89
C ALA A 89 10.33 -21.64 2.40
N ALA A 90 9.18 -20.99 2.17
CA ALA A 90 7.96 -21.65 1.70
C ALA A 90 8.16 -22.30 0.33
N GLU A 91 8.79 -21.58 -0.63
CA GLU A 91 9.05 -22.11 -1.98
C GLU A 91 10.06 -23.25 -2.00
N SER A 92 10.90 -23.34 -0.99
CA SER A 92 11.92 -24.38 -0.84
C SER A 92 11.48 -25.52 0.08
N GLY A 93 10.24 -25.48 0.60
CA GLY A 93 9.72 -26.51 1.49
C GLY A 93 10.37 -26.52 2.87
N VAL A 94 11.00 -25.39 3.28
CA VAL A 94 11.69 -25.24 4.55
C VAL A 94 10.78 -24.48 5.52
N SER A 95 10.58 -25.01 6.73
CA SER A 95 9.84 -24.28 7.78
C SER A 95 10.70 -23.18 8.37
N VAL A 96 10.16 -21.94 8.45
CA VAL A 96 10.86 -20.82 9.07
C VAL A 96 11.05 -21.10 10.58
N VAL A 97 12.28 -20.97 11.04
CA VAL A 97 12.61 -21.05 12.46
C VAL A 97 12.60 -19.63 13.03
N TYR A 98 11.74 -19.41 14.00
CA TYR A 98 11.68 -18.15 14.74
C TYR A 98 12.46 -18.29 16.03
N ASP A 99 13.11 -17.20 16.45
CA ASP A 99 13.81 -17.14 17.73
C ASP A 99 12.84 -17.52 18.86
N GLN A 100 13.16 -18.58 19.61
CA GLN A 100 12.33 -19.10 20.70
C GLN A 100 12.25 -18.14 21.89
N THR A 101 13.14 -17.15 21.96
CA THR A 101 13.04 -16.02 22.90
C THR A 101 12.05 -14.96 22.42
N ALA A 102 11.72 -14.95 21.13
CA ALA A 102 10.65 -14.15 20.58
C ALA A 102 9.31 -14.80 20.96
N LYS A 103 8.42 -14.03 21.59
CA LYS A 103 7.06 -14.48 21.97
C LYS A 103 6.43 -15.22 20.80
N PRO A 104 5.82 -16.41 21.00
CA PRO A 104 5.16 -17.18 19.94
C PRO A 104 4.22 -16.26 19.17
N ILE A 105 4.08 -16.48 17.85
CA ILE A 105 3.05 -15.78 17.07
C ILE A 105 1.76 -15.97 17.84
N ASP A 106 1.32 -14.90 18.45
CA ASP A 106 0.20 -14.92 19.39
C ASP A 106 -0.97 -15.57 18.63
N LYS A 107 -1.50 -16.68 19.14
CA LYS A 107 -2.67 -17.38 18.55
C LYS A 107 -3.77 -16.38 18.24
N ARG A 108 -3.81 -15.24 18.96
CA ARG A 108 -4.69 -14.11 18.70
C ARG A 108 -4.48 -13.46 17.34
N PHE A 109 -3.23 -13.30 16.84
CA PHE A 109 -3.01 -12.71 15.51
C PHE A 109 -3.59 -13.57 14.39
N LYS A 110 -3.49 -14.90 14.48
CA LYS A 110 -4.16 -15.80 13.53
C LYS A 110 -5.68 -15.62 13.59
N ARG A 111 -6.22 -15.54 14.81
CA ARG A 111 -7.63 -15.35 15.03
C ARG A 111 -8.12 -13.99 14.54
N TYR A 112 -7.36 -12.92 14.80
CA TYR A 112 -7.68 -11.58 14.27
C TYR A 112 -7.69 -11.55 12.74
N ASN A 113 -6.72 -12.16 12.07
CA ASN A 113 -6.72 -12.26 10.60
C ASN A 113 -7.92 -13.05 10.08
N GLN A 114 -8.30 -14.14 10.76
CA GLN A 114 -9.47 -14.93 10.39
C GLN A 114 -10.75 -14.09 10.52
N ILE A 115 -10.98 -13.45 11.67
CA ILE A 115 -12.19 -12.65 11.88
C ILE A 115 -12.26 -11.47 10.90
N MET A 116 -11.14 -10.80 10.61
CA MET A 116 -11.12 -9.72 9.62
C MET A 116 -11.47 -10.21 8.21
N SER A 117 -11.08 -11.43 7.84
CA SER A 117 -11.48 -12.05 6.58
C SER A 117 -12.98 -12.37 6.55
N GLU A 118 -13.53 -12.91 7.65
CA GLU A 118 -14.96 -13.19 7.79
C GLU A 118 -15.80 -11.91 7.71
N LEU A 119 -15.36 -10.83 8.38
CA LEU A 119 -15.98 -9.50 8.31
C LEU A 119 -15.94 -8.91 6.90
N ASN A 120 -14.85 -9.11 6.16
CA ASN A 120 -14.77 -8.68 4.78
C ASN A 120 -15.81 -9.43 3.90
N ASN A 121 -15.93 -10.72 4.09
CA ASN A 121 -16.97 -11.53 3.42
C ASN A 121 -18.38 -11.08 3.80
N PHE A 122 -18.62 -10.77 5.07
CA PHE A 122 -19.89 -10.22 5.53
C PHE A 122 -20.23 -8.93 4.77
N TYR A 123 -19.36 -7.94 4.73
CA TYR A 123 -19.61 -6.68 4.02
C TYR A 123 -19.80 -6.88 2.51
N GLN A 124 -19.04 -7.77 1.88
CA GLN A 124 -19.25 -8.11 0.47
C GLN A 124 -20.61 -8.78 0.22
N ASN A 125 -21.06 -9.66 1.12
CA ASN A 125 -22.37 -10.29 1.04
C ASN A 125 -23.49 -9.27 1.26
N GLN A 126 -23.34 -8.34 2.20
CA GLN A 126 -24.30 -7.26 2.39
C GLN A 126 -24.43 -6.36 1.15
N LEU A 127 -23.35 -6.12 0.41
CA LEU A 127 -23.41 -5.40 -0.86
C LEU A 127 -24.24 -6.15 -1.92
N LYS A 128 -24.28 -7.48 -1.87
CA LYS A 128 -25.02 -8.32 -2.83
C LYS A 128 -26.47 -8.55 -2.45
N SER A 129 -26.79 -8.68 -1.16
CA SER A 129 -28.06 -9.18 -0.63
C SER A 129 -28.89 -8.17 0.16
N SER A 130 -28.28 -7.07 0.64
CA SER A 130 -28.97 -6.07 1.44
C SER A 130 -30.13 -5.41 0.68
N SER A 131 -31.20 -5.06 1.38
CA SER A 131 -32.31 -4.24 0.85
C SER A 131 -31.85 -2.88 0.31
N ALA A 132 -30.72 -2.35 0.83
CA ALA A 132 -30.09 -1.11 0.38
C ALA A 132 -29.14 -1.30 -0.83
N LYS A 133 -28.99 -2.50 -1.39
CA LYS A 133 -28.13 -2.82 -2.52
C LYS A 133 -28.25 -1.84 -3.67
N ASN A 134 -29.47 -1.54 -4.11
CA ASN A 134 -29.71 -0.65 -5.26
C ASN A 134 -29.18 0.77 -4.98
N LYS A 135 -29.32 1.29 -3.77
CA LYS A 135 -28.78 2.59 -3.33
C LYS A 135 -27.26 2.61 -3.45
N VAL A 136 -26.59 1.57 -2.91
CA VAL A 136 -25.11 1.46 -2.90
C VAL A 136 -24.56 1.26 -4.29
N VAL A 137 -25.14 0.37 -5.08
CA VAL A 137 -24.72 0.12 -6.49
C VAL A 137 -24.91 1.36 -7.34
N SER A 138 -26.04 2.09 -7.20
CA SER A 138 -26.26 3.34 -7.89
C SER A 138 -25.25 4.40 -7.50
N TYR A 139 -24.91 4.48 -6.21
CA TYR A 139 -23.85 5.37 -5.72
C TYR A 139 -22.49 5.04 -6.35
N ALA A 140 -22.08 3.76 -6.31
CA ALA A 140 -20.83 3.30 -6.88
C ALA A 140 -20.75 3.60 -8.40
N LYS A 141 -21.83 3.32 -9.15
CA LYS A 141 -21.92 3.62 -10.57
C LYS A 141 -21.80 5.13 -10.89
N LYS A 142 -22.46 6.00 -10.09
CA LYS A 142 -22.32 7.45 -10.22
C LYS A 142 -20.89 7.95 -10.02
N ARG A 143 -20.09 7.19 -9.24
CA ARG A 143 -18.67 7.43 -8.99
C ARG A 143 -17.75 6.74 -10.00
N GLY A 144 -18.29 6.18 -11.08
CA GLY A 144 -17.49 5.51 -12.12
C GLY A 144 -16.93 4.13 -11.71
N ILE A 145 -17.35 3.57 -10.58
CA ILE A 145 -16.84 2.26 -10.12
C ILE A 145 -17.56 1.14 -10.88
N SER A 146 -16.82 0.38 -11.68
CA SER A 146 -17.33 -0.82 -12.35
C SER A 146 -17.42 -2.01 -11.38
N GLY A 147 -18.23 -3.01 -11.73
CA GLY A 147 -18.31 -4.26 -10.97
C GLY A 147 -16.97 -5.01 -10.91
N THR A 148 -16.15 -4.90 -11.97
CA THR A 148 -14.81 -5.50 -12.02
C THR A 148 -13.89 -4.87 -10.99
N ILE A 149 -13.88 -3.54 -10.89
CA ILE A 149 -13.08 -2.82 -9.90
C ILE A 149 -13.62 -3.03 -8.49
N ALA A 150 -14.95 -3.01 -8.30
CA ALA A 150 -15.55 -3.31 -7.00
C ALA A 150 -15.15 -4.70 -6.49
N LYS A 151 -15.12 -5.70 -7.38
CA LYS A 151 -14.65 -7.05 -7.06
C LYS A 151 -13.13 -7.09 -6.80
N ARG A 152 -12.33 -6.36 -7.61
CA ARG A 152 -10.87 -6.28 -7.45
C ARG A 152 -10.47 -5.75 -6.09
N PHE A 153 -11.14 -4.70 -5.63
CA PHE A 153 -10.91 -4.05 -4.33
C PHE A 153 -11.77 -4.63 -3.21
N GLU A 154 -12.52 -5.70 -3.48
CA GLU A 154 -13.36 -6.39 -2.48
C GLU A 154 -14.33 -5.45 -1.76
N LEU A 155 -14.88 -4.46 -2.48
CA LEU A 155 -15.77 -3.47 -1.88
C LEU A 155 -16.98 -4.14 -1.25
N GLY A 156 -17.37 -3.63 -0.09
CA GLY A 156 -18.49 -4.12 0.69
C GLY A 156 -19.50 -3.02 1.05
N PHE A 157 -20.47 -3.38 1.84
CA PHE A 157 -21.45 -2.46 2.39
C PHE A 157 -21.72 -2.77 3.86
N ALA A 158 -21.59 -1.75 4.71
CA ALA A 158 -22.08 -1.79 6.08
C ALA A 158 -23.55 -1.33 6.07
N PRO A 159 -24.52 -2.23 6.36
CA PRO A 159 -25.93 -1.87 6.28
C PRO A 159 -26.33 -0.83 7.31
N PRO A 160 -27.46 -0.13 7.10
CA PRO A 160 -28.05 0.74 8.12
C PRO A 160 -28.51 -0.09 9.31
N GLY A 161 -28.43 0.48 10.49
CA GLY A 161 -28.75 -0.19 11.78
C GLY A 161 -27.56 -0.12 12.72
N TRP A 162 -27.80 -0.49 13.98
CA TRP A 162 -26.81 -0.29 15.03
C TRP A 162 -25.99 -1.54 15.34
N THR A 163 -26.49 -2.75 15.05
CA THR A 163 -25.97 -4.02 15.56
C THR A 163 -25.91 -5.13 14.52
N ASN A 164 -25.97 -4.81 13.22
CA ASN A 164 -26.00 -5.85 12.16
C ASN A 164 -24.78 -6.78 12.19
N LEU A 165 -23.59 -6.21 12.37
CA LEU A 165 -22.36 -6.98 12.48
C LEU A 165 -22.27 -7.64 13.85
N PHE A 166 -22.62 -6.91 14.91
CA PHE A 166 -22.64 -7.44 16.27
C PHE A 166 -23.55 -8.66 16.39
N ASP A 167 -24.76 -8.58 15.88
CA ASP A 167 -25.74 -9.67 15.94
C ASP A 167 -25.25 -10.95 15.19
N GLU A 168 -24.51 -10.78 14.11
CA GLU A 168 -23.96 -11.89 13.31
C GLU A 168 -22.75 -12.58 13.97
N PHE A 169 -21.91 -11.81 14.70
CA PHE A 169 -20.61 -12.29 15.17
C PHE A 169 -20.46 -12.40 16.69
N SER A 170 -21.48 -12.05 17.47
CA SER A 170 -21.40 -11.98 18.95
C SER A 170 -21.79 -13.26 19.69
N GLU A 171 -21.94 -14.40 19.00
CA GLU A 171 -22.37 -15.66 19.63
C GLU A 171 -21.49 -16.10 20.80
N LYS A 172 -20.23 -15.71 20.85
CA LYS A 172 -19.27 -16.07 21.89
C LYS A 172 -18.63 -14.82 22.48
N GLU A 173 -18.41 -14.81 23.79
CA GLU A 173 -17.75 -13.71 24.50
C GLU A 173 -16.35 -13.40 23.94
N GLU A 174 -15.59 -14.43 23.57
CA GLU A 174 -14.28 -14.26 22.92
C GLU A 174 -14.38 -13.52 21.58
N SER A 175 -15.47 -13.71 20.81
CA SER A 175 -15.71 -12.99 19.55
C SER A 175 -15.96 -11.50 19.79
N ILE A 176 -16.66 -11.15 20.87
CA ILE A 176 -16.91 -9.77 21.27
C ILE A 176 -15.58 -9.06 21.59
N GLN A 177 -14.67 -9.72 22.33
CA GLN A 177 -13.37 -9.17 22.66
C GLN A 177 -12.48 -8.99 21.41
N ASP A 178 -12.57 -9.88 20.45
CA ASP A 178 -11.86 -9.76 19.17
C ASP A 178 -12.41 -8.60 18.34
N LEU A 179 -13.74 -8.47 18.23
CA LEU A 179 -14.39 -7.34 17.53
C LEU A 179 -14.02 -5.99 18.15
N LEU A 180 -13.96 -5.92 19.49
CA LEU A 180 -13.50 -4.74 20.22
C LEU A 180 -12.04 -4.44 19.92
N SER A 181 -11.18 -5.47 19.99
CA SER A 181 -9.74 -5.34 19.73
C SER A 181 -9.45 -4.89 18.29
N MET A 182 -10.25 -5.33 17.33
CA MET A 182 -10.17 -4.91 15.94
C MET A 182 -10.93 -3.61 15.65
N GLY A 183 -11.57 -3.02 16.66
CA GLY A 183 -12.30 -1.76 16.56
C GLY A 183 -13.51 -1.81 15.65
N MET A 184 -14.15 -2.98 15.50
CA MET A 184 -15.30 -3.17 14.62
C MET A 184 -16.62 -2.86 15.32
N ILE A 185 -16.64 -2.98 16.64
CA ILE A 185 -17.73 -2.55 17.51
C ILE A 185 -17.25 -1.52 18.51
N VAL A 186 -18.18 -0.78 19.08
CA VAL A 186 -17.94 0.31 20.04
C VAL A 186 -18.85 0.11 21.25
N PRO A 187 -18.34 0.18 22.50
CA PRO A 187 -19.17 0.10 23.68
C PRO A 187 -20.02 1.36 23.82
N LYS A 188 -21.27 1.21 24.27
CA LYS A 188 -22.13 2.34 24.64
C LYS A 188 -21.72 2.91 25.99
N LYS A 189 -21.69 4.23 26.10
CA LYS A 189 -21.18 4.93 27.29
C LYS A 189 -21.94 4.63 28.58
N ASP A 190 -23.25 4.40 28.46
CA ASP A 190 -24.15 4.38 29.63
C ASP A 190 -24.67 2.94 29.96
N LYS A 191 -24.22 1.93 29.26
CA LYS A 191 -24.66 0.54 29.45
C LYS A 191 -23.48 -0.41 29.38
N LYS A 192 -23.29 -1.19 30.44
CA LYS A 192 -22.32 -2.28 30.48
C LYS A 192 -22.79 -3.38 29.51
N ASP A 193 -21.86 -3.91 28.74
CA ASP A 193 -22.09 -5.01 27.78
C ASP A 193 -23.08 -4.72 26.63
N ASP A 194 -23.29 -3.42 26.31
CA ASP A 194 -24.07 -3.00 25.14
C ASP A 194 -23.14 -2.35 24.10
N TYR A 195 -23.18 -2.86 22.87
CA TYR A 195 -22.26 -2.50 21.80
C TYR A 195 -23.04 -2.08 20.55
N TYR A 196 -22.35 -1.34 19.67
CA TYR A 196 -22.87 -0.99 18.35
C TYR A 196 -21.76 -1.09 17.28
N ASP A 197 -22.18 -1.33 16.06
CA ASP A 197 -21.28 -1.43 14.91
C ASP A 197 -20.58 -0.09 14.65
N ARG A 198 -19.26 -0.12 14.45
CA ARG A 198 -18.50 1.08 14.09
C ARG A 198 -18.93 1.64 12.75
N PHE A 199 -19.13 0.77 11.77
CA PHE A 199 -19.50 1.16 10.41
C PHE A 199 -20.99 0.90 10.17
N ARG A 200 -21.72 1.92 9.71
CA ARG A 200 -23.17 1.88 9.46
C ARG A 200 -23.50 2.76 8.26
N ASP A 201 -24.37 2.27 7.36
CA ASP A 201 -24.79 2.91 6.09
C ASP A 201 -23.59 3.48 5.28
N ARG A 202 -22.55 2.65 5.09
CA ARG A 202 -21.30 3.04 4.44
C ARG A 202 -20.87 2.06 3.37
N LEU A 203 -20.37 2.60 2.24
CA LEU A 203 -19.55 1.82 1.31
C LEU A 203 -18.23 1.50 1.99
N MET A 204 -17.86 0.20 2.00
CA MET A 204 -16.71 -0.32 2.73
C MET A 204 -15.54 -0.59 1.79
N PHE A 205 -14.35 -0.18 2.22
CA PHE A 205 -13.07 -0.33 1.56
C PHE A 205 -12.14 -1.16 2.46
N PRO A 206 -11.94 -2.44 2.18
CA PRO A 206 -11.01 -3.24 2.96
C PRO A 206 -9.58 -2.76 2.74
N ILE A 207 -8.83 -2.66 3.82
CA ILE A 207 -7.42 -2.27 3.81
C ILE A 207 -6.61 -3.55 3.92
N HIS A 208 -5.73 -3.79 2.94
CA HIS A 208 -4.90 -4.98 2.87
C HIS A 208 -3.47 -4.66 3.29
N ASN A 209 -2.84 -5.59 3.99
CA ASN A 209 -1.39 -5.58 4.18
C ASN A 209 -0.66 -6.01 2.89
N SER A 210 0.66 -6.01 2.90
CA SER A 210 1.50 -6.40 1.75
C SER A 210 1.24 -7.84 1.25
N LYS A 211 0.74 -8.74 2.12
CA LYS A 211 0.40 -10.14 1.80
C LYS A 211 -1.03 -10.33 1.28
N GLY A 212 -1.85 -9.27 1.26
CA GLY A 212 -3.25 -9.31 0.82
C GLY A 212 -4.24 -9.73 1.91
N SER A 213 -3.82 -9.84 3.17
CA SER A 213 -4.76 -10.05 4.27
C SER A 213 -5.44 -8.74 4.65
N VAL A 214 -6.74 -8.78 4.91
CA VAL A 214 -7.48 -7.60 5.40
C VAL A 214 -7.10 -7.31 6.85
N ILE A 215 -6.67 -6.08 7.10
CA ILE A 215 -6.20 -5.62 8.42
C ILE A 215 -7.04 -4.49 9.02
N GLY A 216 -7.92 -3.89 8.23
CA GLY A 216 -8.79 -2.79 8.63
C GLY A 216 -9.78 -2.44 7.53
N PHE A 217 -10.58 -1.43 7.79
CA PHE A 217 -11.55 -0.92 6.83
C PHE A 217 -11.59 0.60 6.82
N GLY A 218 -11.86 1.16 5.64
CA GLY A 218 -12.40 2.50 5.47
C GLY A 218 -13.89 2.42 5.15
N GLY A 219 -14.65 3.40 5.58
CA GLY A 219 -16.09 3.48 5.29
C GLY A 219 -16.49 4.87 4.82
N ARG A 220 -17.12 4.98 3.65
CA ARG A 220 -17.62 6.25 3.09
C ARG A 220 -19.14 6.29 3.16
N VAL A 221 -19.70 7.39 3.68
CA VAL A 221 -21.15 7.62 3.69
C VAL A 221 -21.71 7.70 2.27
N LEU A 222 -22.94 7.24 2.11
CA LEU A 222 -23.66 7.29 0.83
C LEU A 222 -24.37 8.62 0.61
N SER A 223 -24.64 9.37 1.69
CA SER A 223 -25.30 10.66 1.68
C SER A 223 -24.32 11.76 2.06
N SER A 224 -24.39 12.91 1.40
CA SER A 224 -23.59 14.10 1.74
C SER A 224 -24.00 14.76 3.07
N LYS A 225 -25.14 14.36 3.64
CA LYS A 225 -25.66 14.88 4.92
C LYS A 225 -25.03 14.17 6.12
N ASP A 226 -24.45 12.99 5.93
CA ASP A 226 -23.90 12.19 7.02
C ASP A 226 -22.42 12.52 7.27
N ASN A 227 -22.04 12.58 8.54
CA ASN A 227 -20.68 12.90 8.98
C ASN A 227 -20.15 11.81 9.93
N PRO A 228 -18.82 11.56 9.93
CA PRO A 228 -17.81 12.07 8.99
C PRO A 228 -17.95 11.41 7.61
N LYS A 229 -17.59 12.14 6.53
CA LYS A 229 -17.62 11.65 5.14
C LYS A 229 -16.85 10.33 4.98
N TYR A 230 -15.68 10.23 5.59
CA TYR A 230 -14.89 9.00 5.69
C TYR A 230 -14.68 8.64 7.16
N LEU A 231 -14.73 7.35 7.46
CA LEU A 231 -14.42 6.78 8.75
C LEU A 231 -13.43 5.63 8.54
N ASN A 232 -12.32 5.62 9.26
CA ASN A 232 -11.33 4.56 9.20
C ASN A 232 -11.36 3.70 10.47
N SER A 233 -10.90 2.45 10.35
CA SER A 233 -10.54 1.66 11.53
C SER A 233 -9.62 2.44 12.46
N PRO A 234 -9.73 2.28 13.77
CA PRO A 234 -8.76 2.84 14.72
C PRO A 234 -7.42 2.11 14.58
N GLU A 235 -6.41 2.56 15.32
CA GLU A 235 -5.20 1.76 15.52
C GLU A 235 -5.58 0.44 16.21
N THR A 236 -5.08 -0.67 15.68
CA THR A 236 -5.36 -2.03 16.19
C THR A 236 -4.08 -2.87 16.18
N PRO A 237 -4.07 -4.05 16.81
CA PRO A 237 -2.92 -4.96 16.70
C PRO A 237 -2.52 -5.32 15.26
N LEU A 238 -3.46 -5.31 14.29
CA LEU A 238 -3.19 -5.60 12.88
C LEU A 238 -2.95 -4.35 12.04
N PHE A 239 -3.44 -3.18 12.44
CA PHE A 239 -3.54 -2.00 11.58
C PHE A 239 -2.96 -0.75 12.23
N SER A 240 -2.04 -0.10 11.54
CA SER A 240 -1.51 1.22 11.92
C SER A 240 -1.51 2.16 10.72
N LYS A 241 -2.29 3.25 10.82
CA LYS A 241 -2.41 4.26 9.73
C LYS A 241 -1.07 4.86 9.33
N SER A 242 -0.15 4.97 10.26
CA SER A 242 1.17 5.56 10.02
C SER A 242 2.13 4.62 9.29
N LYS A 243 1.77 3.34 9.10
CA LYS A 243 2.62 2.31 8.50
C LYS A 243 2.00 1.63 7.29
N GLU A 244 0.70 1.84 7.04
CA GLU A 244 -0.03 1.16 5.97
C GLU A 244 -0.44 2.14 4.88
N LEU A 245 -0.40 1.69 3.63
CA LEU A 245 -0.82 2.43 2.45
C LEU A 245 -1.95 1.67 1.75
N TYR A 246 -3.08 2.34 1.56
CA TYR A 246 -4.18 1.76 0.80
C TYR A 246 -3.80 1.52 -0.66
N GLY A 247 -4.16 0.38 -1.19
CA GLY A 247 -3.86 0.02 -2.58
C GLY A 247 -2.47 -0.57 -2.82
N LEU A 248 -1.56 -0.60 -1.84
CA LEU A 248 -0.20 -1.11 -2.05
C LEU A 248 -0.18 -2.59 -2.49
N TYR A 249 -1.00 -3.43 -1.88
CA TYR A 249 -1.17 -4.82 -2.32
C TYR A 249 -1.65 -4.90 -3.78
N HIS A 250 -2.65 -4.08 -4.14
CA HIS A 250 -3.18 -4.04 -5.50
C HIS A 250 -2.17 -3.47 -6.49
N CYS A 251 -1.42 -2.44 -6.11
CA CYS A 251 -0.33 -1.89 -6.90
C CYS A 251 0.68 -2.99 -7.26
N ARG A 252 1.17 -3.74 -6.27
CA ARG A 252 2.11 -4.85 -6.49
C ARG A 252 1.53 -6.00 -7.32
N LYS A 253 0.27 -6.33 -7.09
CA LYS A 253 -0.42 -7.44 -7.78
C LYS A 253 -0.72 -7.16 -9.26
N TYR A 254 -1.02 -5.91 -9.60
CA TYR A 254 -1.50 -5.53 -10.93
C TYR A 254 -0.49 -4.73 -11.75
N SER A 255 0.62 -4.31 -11.17
CA SER A 255 1.73 -3.68 -11.87
C SER A 255 2.89 -4.66 -12.03
N ARG A 256 3.25 -4.99 -13.28
CA ARG A 256 4.36 -5.92 -13.56
C ARG A 256 5.70 -5.38 -13.10
N ARG A 257 5.90 -4.09 -13.29
CA ARG A 257 7.08 -3.33 -12.86
C ARG A 257 6.62 -2.01 -12.29
N ILE A 258 7.19 -1.62 -11.18
CA ILE A 258 6.83 -0.39 -10.48
C ILE A 258 8.04 0.54 -10.53
N ASP A 259 8.20 1.26 -11.66
CA ASP A 259 9.26 2.27 -11.80
C ASP A 259 8.91 3.54 -11.01
N SER A 260 7.60 3.83 -10.92
CA SER A 260 7.09 4.96 -10.14
C SER A 260 5.83 4.59 -9.38
N ILE A 261 5.65 5.15 -8.19
CA ILE A 261 4.41 5.05 -7.41
C ILE A 261 3.79 6.43 -7.27
N LEU A 262 2.52 6.52 -7.61
CA LEU A 262 1.69 7.69 -7.36
C LEU A 262 1.07 7.58 -5.96
N VAL A 263 1.24 8.61 -5.15
CA VAL A 263 0.67 8.70 -3.80
C VAL A 263 -0.42 9.76 -3.80
N VAL A 264 -1.66 9.35 -3.53
CA VAL A 264 -2.84 10.20 -3.45
C VAL A 264 -3.40 10.23 -2.03
N GLU A 265 -4.48 11.00 -1.77
CA GLU A 265 -5.00 11.18 -0.43
C GLU A 265 -6.07 10.15 -0.04
N GLY A 266 -6.89 9.68 -0.99
CA GLY A 266 -8.11 8.96 -0.68
C GLY A 266 -8.30 7.61 -1.35
N TYR A 267 -9.19 6.81 -0.79
CA TYR A 267 -9.60 5.51 -1.34
C TYR A 267 -10.20 5.63 -2.75
N MET A 268 -11.03 6.66 -2.97
CA MET A 268 -11.71 6.85 -4.24
C MET A 268 -10.73 7.20 -5.35
N ASP A 269 -9.69 7.97 -5.04
CA ASP A 269 -8.67 8.35 -6.01
C ASP A 269 -7.92 7.11 -6.51
N VAL A 270 -7.52 6.22 -5.58
CA VAL A 270 -6.90 4.93 -5.95
C VAL A 270 -7.82 4.11 -6.84
N ILE A 271 -9.09 4.00 -6.48
CA ILE A 271 -10.07 3.20 -7.23
C ILE A 271 -10.33 3.80 -8.61
N ALA A 272 -10.51 5.12 -8.71
CA ALA A 272 -10.74 5.82 -9.96
C ALA A 272 -9.54 5.68 -10.92
N LEU A 273 -8.32 5.82 -10.41
CA LEU A 273 -7.11 5.64 -11.18
C LEU A 273 -6.94 4.19 -11.67
N HIS A 274 -7.17 3.21 -10.80
CA HIS A 274 -7.18 1.79 -11.19
C HIS A 274 -8.25 1.48 -12.24
N GLN A 275 -9.42 2.11 -12.17
CA GLN A 275 -10.50 1.96 -13.16
C GLN A 275 -10.03 2.41 -14.56
N GLN A 276 -9.16 3.41 -14.63
CA GLN A 276 -8.60 3.96 -15.86
C GLN A 276 -7.25 3.33 -16.25
N GLY A 277 -6.84 2.26 -15.57
CA GLY A 277 -5.63 1.50 -15.91
C GLY A 277 -4.33 2.01 -15.27
N ILE A 278 -4.37 3.05 -14.44
CA ILE A 278 -3.22 3.53 -13.66
C ILE A 278 -3.19 2.71 -12.37
N THR A 279 -2.38 1.64 -12.34
CA THR A 279 -2.38 0.65 -11.25
C THR A 279 -1.27 0.85 -10.23
N ASN A 280 -0.28 1.68 -10.53
CA ASN A 280 0.84 2.02 -9.65
C ASN A 280 0.50 3.17 -8.70
N VAL A 281 -0.63 3.08 -8.01
CA VAL A 281 -1.16 4.14 -7.14
C VAL A 281 -1.51 3.60 -5.76
N VAL A 282 -1.21 4.41 -4.74
CA VAL A 282 -1.51 4.14 -3.33
C VAL A 282 -2.06 5.39 -2.66
N ALA A 283 -2.73 5.23 -1.52
CA ALA A 283 -3.18 6.38 -0.73
C ALA A 283 -2.74 6.29 0.73
N THR A 284 -2.52 7.45 1.34
CA THR A 284 -2.46 7.59 2.79
C THR A 284 -3.86 7.44 3.39
N LEU A 285 -3.92 6.98 4.65
CA LEU A 285 -5.18 6.59 5.30
C LEU A 285 -5.77 7.70 6.18
N GLY A 286 -5.89 8.91 5.63
CA GLY A 286 -6.38 10.08 6.35
C GLY A 286 -5.36 10.62 7.37
N THR A 287 -4.09 10.39 7.10
CA THR A 287 -2.94 10.93 7.84
C THR A 287 -1.94 11.56 6.88
N ALA A 288 -1.15 12.50 7.35
CA ALA A 288 -0.02 13.00 6.57
C ALA A 288 0.97 11.84 6.25
N THR A 289 1.72 11.99 5.17
CA THR A 289 2.82 11.07 4.85
C THR A 289 3.81 10.97 6.02
N THR A 290 4.17 9.75 6.40
CA THR A 290 5.09 9.47 7.50
C THR A 290 6.44 8.96 6.99
N PRO A 291 7.51 8.99 7.80
CA PRO A 291 8.78 8.35 7.45
C PRO A 291 8.64 6.84 7.17
N ALA A 292 7.73 6.15 7.86
CA ALA A 292 7.45 4.74 7.60
C ALA A 292 6.81 4.52 6.22
N HIS A 293 5.89 5.39 5.79
CA HIS A 293 5.35 5.36 4.43
C HIS A 293 6.47 5.55 3.39
N LEU A 294 7.35 6.53 3.59
CA LEU A 294 8.48 6.77 2.67
C LEU A 294 9.42 5.57 2.58
N GLN A 295 9.69 4.91 3.71
CA GLN A 295 10.50 3.69 3.73
C GLN A 295 9.87 2.55 2.92
N ILE A 296 8.54 2.40 2.98
CA ILE A 296 7.82 1.39 2.20
C ILE A 296 7.83 1.75 0.71
N LEU A 297 7.58 3.01 0.39
CA LEU A 297 7.54 3.53 -0.99
C LEU A 297 8.91 3.42 -1.68
N SER A 298 9.98 3.83 -1.00
CA SER A 298 11.35 3.79 -1.53
C SER A 298 11.88 2.37 -1.81
N ARG A 299 11.33 1.37 -1.09
CA ARG A 299 11.60 -0.05 -1.37
C ARG A 299 10.79 -0.59 -2.55
N SER A 300 9.69 0.07 -2.89
CA SER A 300 8.76 -0.40 -3.91
C SER A 300 8.99 0.24 -5.28
N ALA A 301 9.58 1.44 -5.35
CA ALA A 301 9.85 2.15 -6.61
C ALA A 301 11.01 3.15 -6.47
N GLU A 302 11.68 3.44 -7.57
CA GLU A 302 12.73 4.45 -7.66
C GLU A 302 12.16 5.87 -7.68
N THR A 303 10.95 6.05 -8.21
CA THR A 303 10.27 7.34 -8.26
C THR A 303 8.99 7.35 -7.43
N ILE A 304 8.86 8.31 -6.54
CA ILE A 304 7.64 8.57 -5.77
C ILE A 304 7.04 9.89 -6.28
N VAL A 305 5.80 9.86 -6.73
CA VAL A 305 5.07 11.06 -7.17
C VAL A 305 3.93 11.30 -6.20
N PHE A 306 4.02 12.35 -5.41
CA PHE A 306 2.93 12.81 -4.56
C PHE A 306 1.95 13.64 -5.39
N CYS A 307 0.68 13.26 -5.38
CA CYS A 307 -0.40 13.97 -6.07
C CYS A 307 -1.40 14.51 -5.03
N PHE A 308 -1.57 15.81 -5.04
CA PHE A 308 -2.43 16.54 -4.09
C PHE A 308 -3.51 17.32 -4.82
N ASP A 309 -4.63 17.50 -4.12
CA ASP A 309 -5.74 18.31 -4.59
C ASP A 309 -5.31 19.76 -4.85
N GLY A 310 -5.97 20.44 -5.78
CA GLY A 310 -5.63 21.79 -6.18
C GLY A 310 -6.00 22.89 -5.19
N ASP A 311 -6.54 22.54 -4.02
CA ASP A 311 -6.97 23.47 -2.98
C ASP A 311 -5.84 23.84 -2.02
N LYS A 312 -6.15 24.72 -1.04
CA LYS A 312 -5.19 25.15 -0.03
C LYS A 312 -4.76 23.97 0.86
N ALA A 313 -5.68 23.06 1.22
CA ALA A 313 -5.39 21.93 2.08
C ALA A 313 -4.41 20.94 1.41
N GLY A 314 -4.60 20.69 0.10
CA GLY A 314 -3.67 19.88 -0.70
C GLY A 314 -2.28 20.52 -0.82
N ARG A 315 -2.18 21.84 -1.00
CA ARG A 315 -0.88 22.55 -0.99
C ARG A 315 -0.18 22.46 0.36
N ASP A 316 -0.93 22.61 1.47
CA ASP A 316 -0.38 22.47 2.84
C ASP A 316 0.08 21.01 3.11
N ALA A 317 -0.68 20.03 2.60
CA ALA A 317 -0.31 18.62 2.67
C ALA A 317 0.96 18.31 1.86
N ALA A 318 1.08 18.89 0.65
CA ALA A 318 2.28 18.77 -0.17
C ALA A 318 3.53 19.32 0.53
N TRP A 319 3.41 20.47 1.18
CA TRP A 319 4.50 21.07 1.95
C TRP A 319 4.91 20.18 3.14
N LYS A 320 3.94 19.60 3.84
CA LYS A 320 4.22 18.63 4.92
C LYS A 320 4.92 17.38 4.39
N ALA A 321 4.46 16.84 3.26
CA ALA A 321 5.07 15.68 2.62
C ALA A 321 6.51 15.98 2.18
N LEU A 322 6.79 17.16 1.62
CA LEU A 322 8.14 17.60 1.29
C LEU A 322 9.04 17.58 2.53
N LYS A 323 8.64 18.26 3.61
CA LYS A 323 9.43 18.29 4.87
C LYS A 323 9.71 16.89 5.43
N THR A 324 8.73 16.01 5.38
CA THR A 324 8.89 14.61 5.81
C THR A 324 9.84 13.84 4.91
N SER A 325 9.89 14.18 3.61
CA SER A 325 10.71 13.50 2.61
C SER A 325 12.20 13.87 2.69
N LEU A 326 12.53 15.09 3.09
CA LEU A 326 13.91 15.60 3.10
C LEU A 326 14.91 14.67 3.81
N PRO A 327 14.64 14.18 5.05
CA PRO A 327 15.55 13.28 5.75
C PRO A 327 15.65 11.88 5.12
N SER A 328 14.73 11.52 4.23
CA SER A 328 14.62 10.19 3.62
C SER A 328 15.23 10.12 2.22
N ILE A 329 15.80 11.22 1.73
CA ILE A 329 16.45 11.27 0.42
C ILE A 329 17.71 10.42 0.46
N THR A 330 17.74 9.39 -0.38
CA THR A 330 18.89 8.51 -0.58
C THR A 330 19.30 8.54 -2.05
N SER A 331 20.52 8.11 -2.35
CA SER A 331 21.00 8.00 -3.73
C SER A 331 20.07 7.09 -4.55
N GLY A 332 19.61 7.58 -5.69
CA GLY A 332 18.72 6.85 -6.59
C GLY A 332 17.22 7.06 -6.35
N LEU A 333 16.79 7.64 -5.22
CA LEU A 333 15.37 7.94 -4.98
C LEU A 333 14.98 9.30 -5.58
N ILE A 334 13.98 9.29 -6.45
CA ILE A 334 13.40 10.48 -7.07
C ILE A 334 12.04 10.77 -6.43
N ILE A 335 11.88 11.97 -5.89
CA ILE A 335 10.60 12.42 -5.32
C ILE A 335 10.09 13.59 -6.15
N LYS A 336 8.82 13.50 -6.56
CA LYS A 336 8.13 14.51 -7.36
C LYS A 336 6.82 14.93 -6.70
N PHE A 337 6.35 16.13 -7.04
CA PHE A 337 5.10 16.70 -6.55
C PHE A 337 4.23 17.14 -7.73
N LEU A 338 2.99 16.67 -7.75
CA LEU A 338 1.95 17.04 -8.67
C LEU A 338 0.84 17.72 -7.88
N ILE A 339 0.65 19.01 -8.10
CA ILE A 339 -0.53 19.73 -7.59
C ILE A 339 -1.54 19.82 -8.72
N LEU A 340 -2.74 19.35 -8.48
CA LEU A 340 -3.81 19.38 -9.47
C LEU A 340 -4.36 20.81 -9.65
N PRO A 341 -5.09 21.08 -10.73
CA PRO A 341 -5.77 22.36 -10.92
C PRO A 341 -6.75 22.65 -9.77
N GLU A 342 -7.01 23.92 -9.51
CA GLU A 342 -7.91 24.35 -8.44
C GLU A 342 -9.31 23.72 -8.59
N GLY A 343 -9.83 23.18 -7.48
CA GLY A 343 -11.12 22.50 -7.43
C GLY A 343 -11.14 21.07 -7.96
N GLU A 344 -10.00 20.53 -8.39
CA GLU A 344 -9.89 19.15 -8.88
C GLU A 344 -9.21 18.24 -7.83
N ASP A 345 -9.73 17.02 -7.74
CA ASP A 345 -9.10 15.87 -7.10
C ASP A 345 -8.76 14.78 -8.16
N PRO A 346 -7.97 13.77 -7.83
CA PRO A 346 -7.62 12.72 -8.81
C PRO A 346 -8.85 11.97 -9.37
N ASP A 347 -9.89 11.72 -8.54
CA ASP A 347 -11.13 11.05 -8.94
C ASP A 347 -11.89 11.88 -9.99
N THR A 348 -12.08 13.17 -9.75
CA THR A 348 -12.79 14.07 -10.70
C THR A 348 -12.01 14.29 -11.98
N LEU A 349 -10.71 14.53 -11.87
CA LEU A 349 -9.86 14.87 -13.01
C LEU A 349 -9.69 13.67 -13.96
N ILE A 350 -9.43 12.47 -13.45
CA ILE A 350 -9.24 11.28 -14.29
C ILE A 350 -10.53 10.86 -15.01
N ASN A 351 -11.70 11.16 -14.45
CA ASN A 351 -12.99 10.91 -15.09
C ASN A 351 -13.32 11.96 -16.17
N ARG A 352 -12.72 13.14 -16.12
CA ARG A 352 -12.91 14.23 -17.08
C ARG A 352 -11.92 14.17 -18.24
N GLU A 353 -10.67 13.85 -17.97
CA GLU A 353 -9.61 13.71 -18.98
C GLU A 353 -9.25 12.23 -19.22
N SER A 354 -8.52 11.95 -20.29
CA SER A 354 -8.07 10.58 -20.58
C SER A 354 -6.93 10.14 -19.65
N SER A 355 -6.79 8.83 -19.42
CA SER A 355 -5.66 8.29 -18.67
C SER A 355 -4.30 8.70 -19.24
N LYS A 356 -4.22 8.84 -20.57
CA LYS A 356 -3.01 9.34 -21.26
C LYS A 356 -2.69 10.79 -20.89
N ALA A 357 -3.70 11.65 -20.77
CA ALA A 357 -3.50 13.04 -20.35
C ALA A 357 -3.06 13.11 -18.89
N PHE A 358 -3.68 12.31 -18.03
CA PHE A 358 -3.29 12.23 -16.61
C PHE A 358 -1.86 11.68 -16.44
N SER A 359 -1.47 10.66 -17.22
CA SER A 359 -0.10 10.13 -17.21
C SER A 359 0.94 11.20 -17.59
N LYS A 360 0.64 12.05 -18.59
CA LYS A 360 1.52 13.18 -18.93
C LYS A 360 1.68 14.19 -17.78
N ARG A 361 0.63 14.39 -16.96
CA ARG A 361 0.75 15.22 -15.76
C ARG A 361 1.68 14.60 -14.74
N ILE A 362 1.59 13.28 -14.54
CA ILE A 362 2.49 12.52 -13.63
C ILE A 362 3.94 12.66 -14.12
N GLU A 363 4.21 12.49 -15.41
CA GLU A 363 5.55 12.65 -15.99
C GLU A 363 6.09 14.08 -15.80
N GLY A 364 5.22 15.09 -15.98
CA GLY A 364 5.54 16.51 -15.81
C GLY A 364 5.55 17.00 -14.37
N ALA A 365 5.37 16.12 -13.37
CA ALA A 365 5.39 16.49 -11.95
C ALA A 365 6.72 17.15 -11.55
N GLN A 366 6.65 18.19 -10.72
CA GLN A 366 7.81 18.96 -10.26
C GLN A 366 8.73 18.11 -9.41
N THR A 367 10.03 18.20 -9.62
CA THR A 367 11.01 17.57 -8.72
C THR A 367 10.93 18.20 -7.33
N LEU A 368 11.36 17.47 -6.31
CA LEU A 368 11.40 17.97 -4.93
C LEU A 368 12.14 19.32 -4.82
N SER A 369 13.28 19.46 -5.48
CA SER A 369 14.06 20.70 -5.47
C SER A 369 13.31 21.86 -6.14
N SER A 370 12.68 21.61 -7.30
CA SER A 370 11.89 22.62 -7.99
C SER A 370 10.69 23.07 -7.17
N PHE A 371 9.99 22.10 -6.52
CA PHE A 371 8.84 22.39 -5.67
C PHE A 371 9.24 23.21 -4.44
N LEU A 372 10.37 22.83 -3.78
CA LEU A 372 10.94 23.56 -2.65
C LEU A 372 11.26 25.01 -3.02
N ILE A 373 12.02 25.20 -4.12
CA ILE A 373 12.43 26.55 -4.57
C ILE A 373 11.20 27.39 -4.92
N ASN A 374 10.22 26.83 -5.63
CA ASN A 374 9.00 27.55 -5.99
C ASN A 374 8.18 27.98 -4.77
N HIS A 375 8.10 27.12 -3.75
CA HIS A 375 7.41 27.45 -2.49
C HIS A 375 8.11 28.61 -1.77
N ILE A 376 9.44 28.54 -1.61
CA ILE A 376 10.24 29.59 -0.94
C ILE A 376 10.14 30.91 -1.73
N LYS A 377 10.19 30.87 -3.07
CA LYS A 377 9.98 32.05 -3.91
C LYS A 377 8.63 32.73 -3.71
N GLY A 378 7.59 31.99 -3.36
CA GLY A 378 6.26 32.53 -3.04
C GLY A 378 6.19 33.18 -1.67
N GLU A 379 7.08 32.84 -0.74
CA GLU A 379 7.09 33.38 0.64
C GLU A 379 8.08 34.56 0.82
N VAL A 380 9.14 34.61 0.02
CA VAL A 380 10.21 35.57 0.20
C VAL A 380 10.52 36.29 -1.13
N PRO A 381 10.55 37.64 -1.16
CA PRO A 381 10.96 38.39 -2.35
C PRO A 381 12.45 38.21 -2.60
N PHE A 382 12.81 37.55 -3.71
CA PHE A 382 14.21 37.25 -4.09
C PHE A 382 14.98 38.45 -4.64
N ASP A 383 14.34 39.61 -4.75
CA ASP A 383 14.90 40.90 -5.13
C ASP A 383 15.45 41.67 -3.92
N THR A 384 15.32 41.10 -2.69
CA THR A 384 15.88 41.67 -1.48
C THR A 384 17.11 40.93 -1.00
N ILE A 385 18.01 41.64 -0.29
CA ILE A 385 19.23 41.06 0.32
C ILE A 385 18.86 39.95 1.33
N GLU A 386 17.78 40.13 2.09
CA GLU A 386 17.26 39.13 3.03
C GLU A 386 16.76 37.86 2.30
N GLY A 387 16.05 38.00 1.18
CA GLY A 387 15.63 36.90 0.35
C GLY A 387 16.75 36.09 -0.25
N LEU A 388 17.84 36.78 -0.71
CA LEU A 388 19.05 36.14 -1.21
C LEU A 388 19.83 35.43 -0.10
N SER A 389 19.82 35.97 1.13
CA SER A 389 20.50 35.37 2.28
C SER A 389 19.91 34.02 2.68
N LEU A 390 18.59 33.83 2.52
CA LEU A 390 17.90 32.56 2.80
C LEU A 390 18.28 31.42 1.87
N ILE A 391 18.85 31.71 0.68
CA ILE A 391 19.35 30.67 -0.24
C ILE A 391 20.68 30.05 0.28
N HIS A 392 21.38 30.74 1.15
CA HIS A 392 22.66 30.30 1.70
C HIS A 392 22.56 29.59 3.05
N ILE A 393 21.36 29.52 3.64
CA ILE A 393 21.08 28.77 4.84
C ILE A 393 20.48 27.42 4.49
#